data_7138e24898656a54805d3034465a3c97
#
_entry.id   7138e24898656a54805d3034465a3c97
#
_cell.length_a   1.000
_cell.length_b   1.000
_cell.length_c   1.000
_cell.angle_alpha   90.00
_cell.angle_beta   90.00
_cell.angle_gamma   90.00
#
_symmetry.space_group_name_H-M   'P 1'
#
loop_
_entity.id
_entity.type
_entity.pdbx_description
1 polymer ?
#
loop_
_entity_poly.entity_id
_entity_poly.type
_entity_poly.pdbx_seq_one_letter_code
_entity_poly.pdbx_strand_id
1 'polypeptide(L)'
;MKKVILSLLLLVGIISSHAQTIMKVWRQDGMVEYNIDHVDSITFEIRSGHIGVFSVSSNKQVAFAPGNLQYIPTSDTWIFAANQYDYIGTRNMHGDALADTIDFFAWSTDTDPSTAFGVTLEENNDLFTGNFVDWGTAIGDGKTWRTLTSSEWEYLRASRKNAKQLIGIGTVNGANGLILLPDNWVAPEGITFKSGYSTEEYSYTAFAEYQSFTAEQWAVMQSAGAVFLPCAGFRLGKSLAYMQLGGLYWTSSPHATYGPRFASYFLFMCDGAGIGYDTRSGGNAVRLVKDL
;
A
#
# COMPACT_ATOMS: atom_id res chain seq x y z
N MET A 1 -11.15 -10.89 -15.02
CA MET A 1 -10.21 -11.87 -15.62
C MET A 1 -9.69 -11.30 -16.95
N LYS A 2 -8.49 -10.71 -16.93
CA LYS A 2 -7.85 -10.23 -18.17
C LYS A 2 -7.23 -11.43 -18.87
N LYS A 3 -7.72 -11.74 -20.08
CA LYS A 3 -7.14 -12.78 -20.95
C LYS A 3 -5.82 -12.27 -21.47
N VAL A 4 -4.72 -12.93 -21.09
CA VAL A 4 -3.42 -12.76 -21.75
C VAL A 4 -3.51 -13.54 -23.06
N ILE A 5 -3.54 -12.83 -24.19
CA ILE A 5 -3.47 -13.45 -25.51
C ILE A 5 -1.98 -13.64 -25.81
N LEU A 6 -1.51 -14.87 -25.72
CA LEU A 6 -0.16 -15.28 -26.15
C LEU A 6 -0.23 -15.60 -27.65
N SER A 7 0.20 -14.67 -28.50
CA SER A 7 0.34 -14.94 -29.95
C SER A 7 1.70 -15.60 -30.20
N LEU A 8 1.69 -16.90 -30.45
CA LEU A 8 2.86 -17.65 -30.91
C LEU A 8 2.90 -17.61 -32.43
N LEU A 9 3.78 -16.79 -33.01
CA LEU A 9 4.06 -16.83 -34.46
C LEU A 9 5.25 -17.76 -34.68
N LEU A 10 4.99 -18.93 -35.22
CA LEU A 10 6.03 -19.81 -35.72
C LEU A 10 6.32 -19.45 -37.20
N LEU A 11 7.49 -18.88 -37.47
CA LEU A 11 8.00 -18.72 -38.81
C LEU A 11 9.08 -19.78 -39.02
N VAL A 12 8.78 -20.80 -39.81
CA VAL A 12 9.77 -21.79 -40.26
C VAL A 12 10.32 -21.34 -41.62
N GLY A 13 11.56 -20.86 -41.60
CA GLY A 13 12.31 -20.61 -42.84
C GLY A 13 13.62 -21.37 -42.77
N ILE A 14 13.80 -22.33 -43.67
CA ILE A 14 15.02 -23.13 -43.82
C ILE A 14 16.04 -22.36 -44.66
N ILE A 15 17.04 -21.78 -44.00
CA ILE A 15 18.33 -21.47 -44.64
C ILE A 15 19.40 -21.72 -43.58
N SER A 16 20.37 -22.58 -43.93
CA SER A 16 21.49 -22.99 -43.09
C SER A 16 22.45 -21.84 -42.81
N SER A 17 22.25 -21.17 -41.76
CA SER A 17 23.20 -20.38 -40.97
C SER A 17 22.65 -20.28 -39.57
N HIS A 18 23.43 -20.55 -38.56
CA HIS A 18 23.11 -20.64 -37.14
C HIS A 18 22.03 -19.61 -36.71
N ALA A 19 20.77 -19.98 -36.89
CA ALA A 19 19.64 -19.17 -36.45
C ALA A 19 19.49 -19.33 -34.93
N GLN A 20 19.75 -18.29 -34.16
CA GLN A 20 19.41 -18.26 -32.74
C GLN A 20 17.90 -18.21 -32.60
N THR A 21 17.33 -19.12 -31.80
CA THR A 21 15.92 -19.05 -31.43
C THR A 21 15.76 -18.08 -30.24
N ILE A 22 15.04 -16.99 -30.46
CA ILE A 22 14.87 -15.95 -29.45
C ILE A 22 13.41 -15.93 -29.04
N MET A 23 13.16 -16.04 -27.72
CA MET A 23 11.87 -15.77 -27.10
C MET A 23 11.79 -14.29 -26.68
N LYS A 24 10.79 -13.57 -27.15
CA LYS A 24 10.53 -12.18 -26.77
C LYS A 24 9.38 -12.13 -25.76
N VAL A 25 9.66 -11.60 -24.57
CA VAL A 25 8.66 -11.40 -23.52
C VAL A 25 8.35 -9.90 -23.43
N TRP A 26 7.12 -9.53 -23.75
CA TRP A 26 6.62 -8.17 -23.65
C TRP A 26 6.05 -7.94 -22.24
N ARG A 27 6.55 -6.90 -21.57
CA ARG A 27 6.09 -6.42 -20.26
C ARG A 27 5.54 -5.01 -20.39
N GLN A 28 4.92 -4.51 -19.34
CA GLN A 28 4.46 -3.11 -19.29
C GLN A 28 5.62 -2.08 -19.36
N ASP A 29 6.80 -2.48 -18.88
CA ASP A 29 8.04 -1.70 -18.83
C ASP A 29 8.98 -1.91 -20.04
N GLY A 30 8.59 -2.73 -21.00
CA GLY A 30 9.39 -3.00 -22.18
C GLY A 30 9.42 -4.46 -22.62
N MET A 31 10.34 -4.78 -23.53
CA MET A 31 10.53 -6.11 -24.09
C MET A 31 11.88 -6.68 -23.65
N VAL A 32 11.88 -7.94 -23.24
CA VAL A 32 13.09 -8.70 -22.90
C VAL A 32 13.24 -9.87 -23.86
N GLU A 33 14.45 -10.07 -24.38
CA GLU A 33 14.80 -11.17 -25.27
C GLU A 33 15.57 -12.26 -24.50
N TYR A 34 15.18 -13.50 -24.72
CA TYR A 34 15.86 -14.68 -24.18
C TYR A 34 16.30 -15.57 -25.30
N ASN A 35 17.60 -16.00 -25.34
CA ASN A 35 18.05 -17.05 -26.21
C ASN A 35 17.55 -18.39 -25.65
N ILE A 36 16.83 -19.16 -26.48
CA ILE A 36 16.22 -20.42 -26.07
C ILE A 36 16.81 -21.63 -26.81
N ASP A 37 17.97 -21.51 -27.50
CA ASP A 37 18.59 -22.58 -28.22
C ASP A 37 18.97 -23.81 -27.35
N HIS A 38 19.06 -23.60 -26.03
CA HIS A 38 19.39 -24.64 -25.03
C HIS A 38 18.30 -24.74 -23.92
N VAL A 39 17.08 -24.33 -24.22
CA VAL A 39 15.96 -24.43 -23.30
C VAL A 39 15.11 -25.63 -23.61
N ASP A 40 15.16 -26.65 -22.76
CA ASP A 40 14.41 -27.90 -22.93
C ASP A 40 12.92 -27.75 -22.62
N SER A 41 12.57 -26.83 -21.72
CA SER A 41 11.18 -26.54 -21.37
C SER A 41 11.00 -25.12 -20.84
N ILE A 42 9.82 -24.53 -21.04
CA ILE A 42 9.39 -23.27 -20.45
C ILE A 42 8.19 -23.59 -19.57
N THR A 43 8.36 -23.39 -18.27
CA THR A 43 7.29 -23.59 -17.29
C THR A 43 6.80 -22.24 -16.78
N PHE A 44 5.50 -22.00 -16.83
CA PHE A 44 4.87 -20.84 -16.22
C PHE A 44 4.31 -21.25 -14.86
N GLU A 45 4.98 -20.85 -13.81
CA GLU A 45 4.42 -20.97 -12.47
C GLU A 45 3.61 -19.71 -12.17
N ILE A 46 2.31 -19.86 -11.98
CA ILE A 46 1.53 -18.85 -11.29
C ILE A 46 1.85 -19.04 -9.80
N ARG A 47 2.85 -18.34 -9.31
CA ARG A 47 3.02 -18.22 -7.87
C ARG A 47 1.80 -17.44 -7.37
N SER A 48 0.80 -18.15 -6.89
CA SER A 48 -0.18 -17.55 -5.99
C SER A 48 0.62 -17.10 -4.79
N GLY A 49 0.94 -15.79 -4.72
CA GLY A 49 1.60 -15.21 -3.56
C GLY A 49 0.81 -15.64 -2.33
N HIS A 50 1.48 -16.07 -1.29
CA HIS A 50 0.83 -16.35 -0.02
C HIS A 50 0.07 -15.09 0.38
N ILE A 51 -1.24 -15.19 0.48
CA ILE A 51 -2.03 -14.09 1.04
C ILE A 51 -1.60 -13.96 2.49
N GLY A 52 -0.96 -12.84 2.82
CA GLY A 52 -0.58 -12.57 4.20
C GLY A 52 -1.82 -12.52 5.08
N VAL A 53 -1.82 -13.30 6.14
CA VAL A 53 -2.90 -13.37 7.12
C VAL A 53 -2.51 -12.57 8.36
N PHE A 54 -3.34 -11.61 8.74
CA PHE A 54 -3.08 -10.70 9.84
C PHE A 54 -4.22 -10.72 10.84
N SER A 55 -3.96 -11.12 12.07
CA SER A 55 -4.94 -11.04 13.14
C SER A 55 -5.18 -9.59 13.57
N VAL A 56 -6.42 -9.15 13.53
CA VAL A 56 -6.89 -7.81 13.92
C VAL A 56 -7.82 -7.84 15.15
N SER A 57 -8.14 -9.02 15.63
CA SER A 57 -8.71 -9.31 16.95
C SER A 57 -8.43 -10.76 17.31
N SER A 58 -8.93 -11.22 18.47
CA SER A 58 -8.77 -12.62 18.91
C SER A 58 -9.41 -13.66 17.97
N ASN A 59 -10.35 -13.24 17.15
CA ASN A 59 -11.15 -14.11 16.28
C ASN A 59 -11.37 -13.55 14.88
N LYS A 60 -10.63 -12.50 14.49
CA LYS A 60 -10.78 -11.88 13.18
C LYS A 60 -9.42 -11.72 12.51
N GLN A 61 -9.36 -12.13 11.27
CA GLN A 61 -8.18 -12.05 10.43
C GLN A 61 -8.50 -11.35 9.12
N VAL A 62 -7.49 -10.67 8.56
CA VAL A 62 -7.62 -9.93 7.31
C VAL A 62 -6.43 -10.18 6.40
N ALA A 63 -6.64 -9.88 5.12
CA ALA A 63 -5.57 -9.67 4.14
C ALA A 63 -5.57 -8.22 3.68
N PHE A 64 -4.39 -7.63 3.53
CA PHE A 64 -4.23 -6.27 3.03
C PHE A 64 -4.37 -6.19 1.51
N ALA A 65 -4.86 -5.04 1.03
CA ALA A 65 -4.82 -4.67 -0.37
C ALA A 65 -3.38 -4.62 -0.91
N PRO A 66 -3.18 -4.81 -2.22
CA PRO A 66 -1.85 -4.90 -2.84
C PRO A 66 -1.03 -3.60 -2.77
N GLY A 67 -1.66 -2.47 -2.51
CA GLY A 67 -1.04 -1.15 -2.40
C GLY A 67 -1.95 -0.15 -1.70
N ASN A 68 -1.48 1.08 -1.52
CA ASN A 68 -2.32 2.19 -1.06
C ASN A 68 -3.42 2.47 -2.07
N LEU A 69 -4.57 2.92 -1.56
CA LEU A 69 -5.68 3.37 -2.40
C LEU A 69 -5.26 4.63 -3.17
N GLN A 70 -5.64 4.68 -4.43
CA GLN A 70 -5.44 5.83 -5.31
C GLN A 70 -6.72 6.14 -6.07
N TYR A 71 -6.91 7.41 -6.39
CA TYR A 71 -8.03 7.88 -7.20
C TYR A 71 -7.54 8.70 -8.38
N ILE A 72 -8.14 8.46 -9.55
CA ILE A 72 -7.87 9.16 -10.80
C ILE A 72 -9.10 10.00 -11.15
N PRO A 73 -9.12 11.32 -10.82
CA PRO A 73 -10.29 12.19 -11.02
C PRO A 73 -10.79 12.24 -12.47
N THR A 74 -9.88 12.25 -13.43
CA THR A 74 -10.23 12.38 -14.87
C THR A 74 -11.05 11.22 -15.42
N SER A 75 -10.96 10.03 -14.83
CA SER A 75 -11.69 8.83 -15.24
C SER A 75 -12.64 8.29 -14.17
N ASP A 76 -12.77 8.99 -13.04
CA ASP A 76 -13.53 8.53 -11.85
C ASP A 76 -13.17 7.08 -11.48
N THR A 77 -11.85 6.80 -11.41
CA THR A 77 -11.36 5.43 -11.25
C THR A 77 -10.58 5.28 -9.95
N TRP A 78 -10.98 4.28 -9.17
CA TRP A 78 -10.30 3.85 -7.96
C TRP A 78 -9.41 2.66 -8.26
N ILE A 79 -8.15 2.75 -7.86
CA ILE A 79 -7.12 1.72 -8.07
C ILE A 79 -6.29 1.53 -6.79
N PHE A 80 -5.52 0.47 -6.77
CA PHE A 80 -4.42 0.33 -5.81
C PHE A 80 -3.09 0.69 -6.47
N ALA A 81 -2.18 1.28 -5.72
CA ALA A 81 -0.81 1.49 -6.15
C ALA A 81 -0.21 0.18 -6.69
N ALA A 82 0.56 0.27 -7.77
CA ALA A 82 1.11 -0.89 -8.46
C ALA A 82 2.07 -1.70 -7.58
N ASN A 83 2.86 -1.02 -6.76
CA ASN A 83 3.74 -1.62 -5.77
C ASN A 83 3.38 -1.10 -4.38
N GLN A 84 3.65 -1.91 -3.35
CA GLN A 84 3.36 -1.52 -1.97
C GLN A 84 4.18 -0.31 -1.50
N TYR A 85 5.34 -0.07 -2.09
CA TYR A 85 6.22 1.06 -1.78
C TYR A 85 5.92 2.31 -2.61
N ASP A 86 4.99 2.24 -3.57
CA ASP A 86 4.57 3.41 -4.34
C ASP A 86 3.64 4.31 -3.51
N TYR A 87 3.90 5.61 -3.57
CA TYR A 87 3.04 6.66 -3.04
C TYR A 87 3.17 7.92 -3.91
N ILE A 88 2.17 8.77 -3.90
CA ILE A 88 2.12 9.95 -4.77
C ILE A 88 2.90 11.12 -4.15
N GLY A 89 2.83 11.29 -2.81
CA GLY A 89 3.58 12.29 -2.06
C GLY A 89 3.29 13.71 -2.56
N THR A 90 4.35 14.47 -2.89
CA THR A 90 4.20 15.86 -3.36
C THR A 90 3.39 15.99 -4.64
N ARG A 91 3.26 14.94 -5.42
CA ARG A 91 2.47 14.92 -6.66
C ARG A 91 0.96 14.78 -6.46
N ASN A 92 0.47 14.72 -5.21
CA ASN A 92 -0.97 14.82 -4.91
C ASN A 92 -1.56 16.18 -5.31
N MET A 93 -0.69 17.18 -5.48
CA MET A 93 -1.06 18.54 -5.85
C MET A 93 -0.44 18.92 -7.18
N HIS A 94 -1.23 19.61 -8.00
CA HIS A 94 -0.77 20.29 -9.20
C HIS A 94 -1.08 21.79 -9.06
N GLY A 95 -0.11 22.55 -8.56
CA GLY A 95 -0.34 23.92 -8.13
C GLY A 95 -1.34 23.97 -6.95
N ASP A 96 -2.42 24.69 -7.13
CA ASP A 96 -3.49 24.86 -6.14
C ASP A 96 -4.66 23.86 -6.28
N ALA A 97 -4.53 22.87 -7.15
CA ALA A 97 -5.56 21.87 -7.42
C ALA A 97 -5.08 20.45 -7.07
N LEU A 98 -6.02 19.52 -6.95
CA LEU A 98 -5.70 18.09 -6.90
C LEU A 98 -5.06 17.65 -8.21
N ALA A 99 -4.10 16.75 -8.12
CA ALA A 99 -3.42 16.17 -9.28
C ALA A 99 -4.30 15.14 -10.03
N ASP A 100 -3.78 14.67 -11.19
CA ASP A 100 -4.43 13.66 -12.02
C ASP A 100 -4.56 12.29 -11.34
N THR A 101 -3.76 12.04 -10.31
CA THR A 101 -3.86 10.87 -9.44
C THR A 101 -3.51 11.30 -8.01
N ILE A 102 -4.32 10.88 -7.05
CA ILE A 102 -4.15 11.22 -5.64
C ILE A 102 -4.21 9.97 -4.75
N ASP A 103 -3.57 10.03 -3.58
CA ASP A 103 -3.61 9.00 -2.54
C ASP A 103 -3.81 9.57 -1.13
N PHE A 104 -4.14 10.87 -1.02
CA PHE A 104 -4.55 11.52 0.22
C PHE A 104 -6.02 11.93 0.16
N PHE A 105 -6.80 11.39 1.09
CA PHE A 105 -8.24 11.60 1.18
C PHE A 105 -8.59 12.22 2.53
N ALA A 106 -9.54 13.14 2.56
CA ALA A 106 -10.23 13.53 3.78
C ALA A 106 -11.00 12.32 4.33
N TRP A 107 -11.30 12.30 5.63
CA TRP A 107 -12.05 11.20 6.22
C TRP A 107 -13.46 11.15 5.64
N SER A 108 -13.73 10.12 4.85
CA SER A 108 -14.93 10.00 4.04
C SER A 108 -16.20 9.94 4.87
N THR A 109 -17.15 10.82 4.57
CA THR A 109 -18.44 10.90 5.27
C THR A 109 -19.60 11.02 4.30
N ASP A 110 -20.83 10.72 4.78
CA ASP A 110 -22.07 10.94 4.03
C ASP A 110 -22.46 12.43 3.92
N THR A 111 -21.70 13.33 4.57
CA THR A 111 -21.82 14.79 4.45
C THR A 111 -20.62 15.43 3.78
N ASP A 112 -19.81 14.66 3.06
CA ASP A 112 -18.66 15.19 2.30
C ASP A 112 -19.12 16.25 1.29
N PRO A 113 -18.54 17.48 1.32
CA PRO A 113 -19.09 18.62 0.59
C PRO A 113 -18.87 18.56 -0.93
N SER A 114 -17.92 17.78 -1.41
CA SER A 114 -17.52 17.85 -2.84
C SER A 114 -17.74 16.56 -3.61
N THR A 115 -17.23 15.49 -3.14
CA THR A 115 -17.38 14.14 -3.70
C THR A 115 -17.33 13.13 -2.57
N ALA A 116 -18.11 12.07 -2.69
CA ALA A 116 -17.98 10.95 -1.78
C ALA A 116 -16.51 10.50 -1.66
N PHE A 117 -16.17 9.88 -0.55
CA PHE A 117 -14.87 9.27 -0.29
C PHE A 117 -13.70 10.24 -0.04
N GLY A 118 -13.96 11.49 0.36
CA GLY A 118 -12.92 12.42 0.82
C GLY A 118 -12.04 13.01 -0.30
N VAL A 119 -12.49 13.00 -1.54
CA VAL A 119 -11.77 13.59 -2.69
C VAL A 119 -12.00 15.11 -2.69
N THR A 120 -11.24 15.85 -1.88
CA THR A 120 -11.45 17.28 -1.67
C THR A 120 -10.18 17.99 -1.20
N LEU A 121 -10.14 19.32 -1.38
CA LEU A 121 -9.19 20.24 -0.73
C LEU A 121 -9.87 21.07 0.37
N GLU A 122 -11.13 20.79 0.68
CA GLU A 122 -11.88 21.50 1.70
C GLU A 122 -11.25 21.34 3.09
N GLU A 123 -11.08 22.44 3.82
CA GLU A 123 -10.50 22.48 5.16
C GLU A 123 -11.55 22.70 6.27
N ASN A 124 -12.79 23.01 5.89
CA ASN A 124 -13.84 23.27 6.86
C ASN A 124 -14.39 21.97 7.45
N ASN A 125 -13.93 21.63 8.65
CA ASN A 125 -14.32 20.40 9.35
C ASN A 125 -15.82 20.28 9.67
N ASP A 126 -16.58 21.37 9.68
CA ASP A 126 -18.01 21.33 9.93
C ASP A 126 -18.78 20.60 8.82
N LEU A 127 -18.16 20.49 7.64
CA LEU A 127 -18.72 19.78 6.49
C LEU A 127 -18.47 18.26 6.52
N PHE A 128 -17.61 17.76 7.43
CA PHE A 128 -17.25 16.33 7.54
C PHE A 128 -17.83 15.67 8.80
N THR A 129 -18.91 16.19 9.35
CA THR A 129 -19.49 15.71 10.63
C THR A 129 -20.38 14.47 10.50
N GLY A 130 -20.63 13.98 9.29
CA GLY A 130 -21.47 12.82 8.99
C GLY A 130 -20.93 11.47 9.45
N ASN A 131 -21.62 10.42 9.06
CA ASN A 131 -21.21 9.05 9.30
C ASN A 131 -20.10 8.65 8.32
N PHE A 132 -19.24 7.77 8.76
CA PHE A 132 -18.17 7.23 7.90
C PHE A 132 -18.74 6.47 6.71
N VAL A 133 -18.22 6.76 5.52
CA VAL A 133 -18.49 6.02 4.28
C VAL A 133 -17.20 5.30 3.88
N ASP A 134 -17.20 3.99 3.93
CA ASP A 134 -15.98 3.20 3.70
C ASP A 134 -15.54 3.27 2.24
N TRP A 135 -14.26 3.60 2.02
CA TRP A 135 -13.63 3.61 0.69
C TRP A 135 -13.73 2.27 -0.03
N GLY A 136 -13.83 1.16 0.71
CA GLY A 136 -14.02 -0.17 0.15
C GLY A 136 -15.27 -0.27 -0.73
N THR A 137 -16.29 0.57 -0.49
CA THR A 137 -17.50 0.62 -1.32
C THR A 137 -17.27 1.21 -2.70
N ALA A 138 -16.19 1.97 -2.90
CA ALA A 138 -15.81 2.54 -4.19
C ALA A 138 -15.03 1.56 -5.09
N ILE A 139 -14.52 0.45 -4.51
CA ILE A 139 -13.70 -0.53 -5.22
C ILE A 139 -14.59 -1.64 -5.79
N GLY A 140 -15.01 -1.50 -7.05
CA GLY A 140 -15.58 -2.55 -7.90
C GLY A 140 -16.69 -3.41 -7.30
N ASP A 141 -16.36 -4.39 -6.48
CA ASP A 141 -17.32 -5.29 -5.84
C ASP A 141 -17.92 -4.73 -4.54
N GLY A 142 -17.42 -3.61 -4.03
CA GLY A 142 -17.92 -2.81 -2.90
C GLY A 142 -18.16 -3.55 -1.56
N LYS A 143 -17.94 -4.86 -1.54
CA LYS A 143 -18.27 -5.74 -0.40
C LYS A 143 -17.05 -6.44 0.18
N THR A 144 -15.96 -6.50 -0.56
CA THR A 144 -14.77 -7.28 -0.21
C THR A 144 -13.76 -6.46 0.58
N TRP A 145 -13.65 -5.16 0.28
CA TRP A 145 -12.67 -4.28 0.90
C TRP A 145 -13.30 -3.41 1.98
N ARG A 146 -12.54 -3.15 3.02
CA ARG A 146 -12.90 -2.23 4.10
C ARG A 146 -11.68 -1.57 4.72
N THR A 147 -11.92 -0.50 5.47
CA THR A 147 -10.93 0.18 6.29
C THR A 147 -10.86 -0.44 7.68
N LEU A 148 -9.67 -0.63 8.23
CA LEU A 148 -9.49 -1.08 9.61
C LEU A 148 -9.96 -0.01 10.60
N THR A 149 -10.53 -0.45 11.73
CA THR A 149 -10.80 0.40 12.89
C THR A 149 -9.50 0.74 13.63
N SER A 150 -9.53 1.75 14.48
CA SER A 150 -8.39 2.09 15.36
C SER A 150 -8.02 0.94 16.29
N SER A 151 -9.01 0.23 16.82
CA SER A 151 -8.79 -0.94 17.68
C SER A 151 -8.19 -2.14 16.94
N GLU A 152 -8.55 -2.35 15.67
CA GLU A 152 -7.95 -3.40 14.84
C GLU A 152 -6.47 -3.09 14.53
N TRP A 153 -6.14 -1.84 14.22
CA TRP A 153 -4.74 -1.43 14.07
C TRP A 153 -3.94 -1.59 15.36
N GLU A 154 -4.54 -1.22 16.50
CA GLU A 154 -3.91 -1.39 17.82
C GLU A 154 -3.66 -2.86 18.13
N TYR A 155 -4.63 -3.74 17.87
CA TYR A 155 -4.47 -5.18 18.05
C TYR A 155 -3.35 -5.74 17.15
N LEU A 156 -3.34 -5.36 15.89
CA LEU A 156 -2.36 -5.81 14.91
C LEU A 156 -0.93 -5.42 15.32
N ARG A 157 -0.72 -4.19 15.78
CA ARG A 157 0.62 -3.70 16.14
C ARG A 157 1.11 -4.18 17.50
N ALA A 158 0.23 -4.42 18.47
CA ALA A 158 0.63 -4.59 19.87
C ALA A 158 0.10 -5.85 20.57
N SER A 159 -1.03 -6.41 20.14
CA SER A 159 -1.76 -7.45 20.90
C SER A 159 -1.79 -8.82 20.23
N ARG A 160 -1.66 -8.92 18.90
CA ARG A 160 -1.59 -10.23 18.23
C ARG A 160 -0.35 -11.00 18.69
N LYS A 161 -0.40 -12.33 18.54
CA LYS A 161 0.73 -13.19 18.89
C LYS A 161 2.00 -12.71 18.16
N ASN A 162 3.09 -12.56 18.90
CA ASN A 162 4.39 -12.11 18.40
C ASN A 162 4.37 -10.72 17.71
N ALA A 163 3.41 -9.84 18.04
CA ALA A 163 3.27 -8.54 17.43
C ALA A 163 4.58 -7.76 17.28
N LYS A 164 5.37 -7.72 18.37
CA LYS A 164 6.66 -6.99 18.40
C LYS A 164 7.72 -7.54 17.44
N GLN A 165 7.66 -8.84 17.11
CA GLN A 165 8.59 -9.51 16.19
C GLN A 165 8.12 -9.39 14.72
N LEU A 166 6.85 -9.05 14.52
CA LEU A 166 6.19 -9.03 13.21
C LEU A 166 5.98 -7.61 12.66
N ILE A 167 6.62 -6.62 13.26
CA ILE A 167 6.56 -5.22 12.84
C ILE A 167 7.96 -4.59 12.92
N GLY A 168 8.29 -3.76 11.95
CA GLY A 168 9.56 -3.02 11.95
C GLY A 168 9.60 -1.96 10.88
N ILE A 169 10.46 -0.97 11.06
CA ILE A 169 10.72 0.08 10.07
C ILE A 169 11.80 -0.36 9.08
N GLY A 170 11.85 0.28 7.93
CA GLY A 170 12.91 0.10 6.94
C GLY A 170 12.61 0.82 5.64
N THR A 171 13.51 0.65 4.67
CA THR A 171 13.27 1.11 3.30
C THR A 171 12.99 -0.07 2.37
N VAL A 172 12.13 0.17 1.40
CA VAL A 172 11.88 -0.74 0.28
C VAL A 172 12.01 0.06 -1.01
N ASN A 173 12.94 -0.32 -1.87
CA ASN A 173 13.23 0.38 -3.12
C ASN A 173 13.40 1.90 -2.92
N GLY A 174 14.06 2.31 -1.83
CA GLY A 174 14.30 3.71 -1.47
C GLY A 174 13.13 4.44 -0.81
N ALA A 175 11.95 3.84 -0.69
CA ALA A 175 10.83 4.39 0.06
C ALA A 175 10.93 4.01 1.54
N ASN A 176 10.90 4.99 2.43
CA ASN A 176 10.80 4.77 3.88
C ASN A 176 9.42 4.24 4.24
N GLY A 177 9.33 3.36 5.24
CA GLY A 177 8.03 2.83 5.64
C GLY A 177 8.06 1.82 6.78
N LEU A 178 6.87 1.31 7.07
CA LEU A 178 6.63 0.27 8.05
C LEU A 178 6.41 -1.07 7.36
N ILE A 179 7.09 -2.09 7.84
CA ILE A 179 6.95 -3.47 7.38
C ILE A 179 6.09 -4.23 8.38
N LEU A 180 5.03 -4.86 7.89
CA LEU A 180 4.17 -5.76 8.65
C LEU A 180 4.35 -7.18 8.10
N LEU A 181 4.71 -8.10 8.97
CA LEU A 181 4.81 -9.51 8.63
C LEU A 181 3.54 -10.25 9.04
N PRO A 182 3.06 -11.23 8.26
CA PRO A 182 1.86 -12.02 8.60
C PRO A 182 2.06 -12.87 9.85
N ASP A 183 0.95 -13.36 10.42
CA ASP A 183 0.97 -14.13 11.68
C ASP A 183 1.80 -15.42 11.60
N ASN A 184 1.81 -16.03 10.42
CA ASN A 184 2.55 -17.25 10.12
C ASN A 184 3.85 -16.99 9.36
N TRP A 185 4.48 -15.84 9.57
CA TRP A 185 5.70 -15.47 8.89
C TRP A 185 6.80 -16.51 9.05
N VAL A 186 7.33 -16.94 7.92
CA VAL A 186 8.58 -17.68 7.81
C VAL A 186 9.48 -16.89 6.88
N ALA A 187 10.66 -16.51 7.37
CA ALA A 187 11.59 -15.72 6.56
C ALA A 187 12.02 -16.51 5.32
N PRO A 188 11.85 -15.97 4.11
CA PRO A 188 12.40 -16.59 2.91
C PRO A 188 13.92 -16.71 2.97
N GLU A 189 14.48 -17.65 2.20
CA GLU A 189 15.92 -17.83 2.10
C GLU A 189 16.60 -16.52 1.67
N GLY A 190 17.70 -16.17 2.34
CA GLY A 190 18.46 -14.93 2.08
C GLY A 190 17.82 -13.65 2.60
N ILE A 191 16.66 -13.70 3.24
CA ILE A 191 16.00 -12.54 3.85
C ILE A 191 16.22 -12.54 5.36
N THR A 192 16.76 -11.44 5.85
CA THR A 192 16.84 -11.15 7.29
C THR A 192 15.96 -9.95 7.59
N PHE A 193 15.06 -10.08 8.56
CA PHE A 193 14.20 -8.99 9.02
C PHE A 193 14.55 -8.60 10.44
N LYS A 194 14.71 -7.29 10.67
CA LYS A 194 14.93 -6.69 11.99
C LYS A 194 13.62 -6.04 12.44
N SER A 195 13.03 -6.57 13.50
CA SER A 195 11.80 -6.01 14.09
C SER A 195 12.07 -4.77 14.93
N GLY A 196 11.06 -3.92 15.10
CA GLY A 196 11.09 -2.73 15.96
C GLY A 196 11.39 -1.43 15.22
N TYR A 197 11.92 -0.47 15.97
CA TYR A 197 12.03 0.92 15.56
C TYR A 197 13.44 1.45 15.85
N SER A 198 13.79 2.59 15.26
CA SER A 198 14.98 3.36 15.60
C SER A 198 14.84 4.00 16.99
N THR A 199 15.98 4.39 17.57
CA THR A 199 16.01 5.27 18.75
C THR A 199 16.12 6.75 18.36
N GLU A 200 16.28 7.03 17.08
CA GLU A 200 16.31 8.39 16.55
C GLU A 200 14.89 8.89 16.30
N GLU A 201 14.65 10.15 16.62
CA GLU A 201 13.38 10.81 16.39
C GLU A 201 13.46 11.67 15.12
N TYR A 202 12.39 11.73 14.32
CA TYR A 202 12.23 12.61 13.15
C TYR A 202 13.36 12.51 12.11
N SER A 203 13.98 11.34 11.95
CA SER A 203 15.09 11.12 11.05
C SER A 203 14.66 10.46 9.74
N TYR A 204 14.98 11.09 8.60
CA TYR A 204 14.75 10.50 7.26
C TYR A 204 15.67 9.31 6.99
N THR A 205 16.90 9.33 7.52
CA THR A 205 17.90 8.29 7.28
C THR A 205 17.74 7.08 8.16
N ALA A 206 17.09 7.24 9.32
CA ALA A 206 16.93 6.18 10.31
C ALA A 206 16.25 4.92 9.74
N PHE A 207 15.36 5.05 8.78
CA PHE A 207 14.71 3.90 8.14
C PHE A 207 15.72 3.04 7.37
N ALA A 208 16.55 3.67 6.51
CA ALA A 208 17.55 2.97 5.71
C ALA A 208 18.68 2.41 6.58
N GLU A 209 19.09 3.13 7.63
CA GLU A 209 20.09 2.69 8.59
C GLU A 209 19.58 1.50 9.43
N TYR A 210 18.27 1.43 9.67
CA TYR A 210 17.66 0.33 10.40
C TYR A 210 17.66 -0.96 9.59
N GLN A 211 17.11 -0.95 8.37
CA GLN A 211 17.19 -1.99 7.34
C GLN A 211 16.73 -1.48 5.98
N SER A 212 17.24 -2.09 4.93
CA SER A 212 16.91 -1.71 3.55
C SER A 212 16.74 -2.95 2.68
N PHE A 213 15.71 -2.95 1.85
CA PHE A 213 15.41 -4.02 0.89
C PHE A 213 15.33 -3.46 -0.52
N THR A 214 15.94 -4.17 -1.49
CA THR A 214 15.72 -3.89 -2.92
C THR A 214 14.31 -4.28 -3.34
N ALA A 215 13.90 -3.86 -4.55
CA ALA A 215 12.61 -4.26 -5.12
C ALA A 215 12.49 -5.79 -5.26
N GLU A 216 13.58 -6.49 -5.62
CA GLU A 216 13.64 -7.94 -5.77
C GLU A 216 13.51 -8.65 -4.41
N GLN A 217 14.23 -8.19 -3.40
CA GLN A 217 14.12 -8.72 -2.04
C GLN A 217 12.70 -8.52 -1.50
N TRP A 218 12.13 -7.33 -1.75
CA TRP A 218 10.76 -7.05 -1.37
C TRP A 218 9.75 -7.96 -2.07
N ALA A 219 9.91 -8.21 -3.37
CA ALA A 219 9.05 -9.13 -4.11
C ALA A 219 9.01 -10.54 -3.48
N VAL A 220 10.16 -11.02 -2.98
CA VAL A 220 10.26 -12.29 -2.25
C VAL A 220 9.51 -12.22 -0.91
N MET A 221 9.69 -11.15 -0.13
CA MET A 221 8.99 -10.93 1.13
C MET A 221 7.48 -10.80 0.94
N GLN A 222 7.07 -10.03 -0.07
CA GLN A 222 5.66 -9.85 -0.43
C GLN A 222 5.01 -11.17 -0.86
N SER A 223 5.73 -12.01 -1.61
CA SER A 223 5.26 -13.35 -1.99
C SER A 223 5.08 -14.28 -0.78
N ALA A 224 5.79 -14.02 0.32
CA ALA A 224 5.62 -14.68 1.60
C ALA A 224 4.56 -13.99 2.51
N GLY A 225 3.86 -13.00 1.98
CA GLY A 225 2.74 -12.31 2.63
C GLY A 225 3.08 -11.04 3.39
N ALA A 226 4.31 -10.52 3.32
CA ALA A 226 4.67 -9.26 3.96
C ALA A 226 3.93 -8.07 3.33
N VAL A 227 3.66 -7.05 4.16
CA VAL A 227 3.02 -5.80 3.77
C VAL A 227 3.92 -4.63 4.09
N PHE A 228 4.04 -3.69 3.15
CA PHE A 228 4.74 -2.44 3.33
C PHE A 228 3.77 -1.26 3.30
N LEU A 229 3.91 -0.38 4.27
CA LEU A 229 3.19 0.89 4.35
C LEU A 229 4.20 2.02 4.18
N PRO A 230 4.23 2.73 3.03
CA PRO A 230 5.18 3.82 2.82
C PRO A 230 4.91 5.02 3.73
N CYS A 231 5.98 5.75 4.07
CA CYS A 231 5.91 7.08 4.69
C CYS A 231 5.40 8.10 3.67
N ALA A 232 4.13 7.98 3.31
CA ALA A 232 3.49 8.83 2.31
C ALA A 232 3.32 10.28 2.79
N GLY A 233 3.34 10.52 4.11
CA GLY A 233 3.03 11.82 4.70
C GLY A 233 1.52 12.06 4.82
N PHE A 234 1.15 13.33 4.80
CA PHE A 234 -0.24 13.76 4.84
C PHE A 234 -0.43 15.12 4.15
N ARG A 235 -1.68 15.52 3.95
CA ARG A 235 -2.10 16.81 3.40
C ARG A 235 -3.00 17.55 4.39
N LEU A 236 -2.77 18.85 4.55
CA LEU A 236 -3.71 19.75 5.23
C LEU A 236 -4.03 20.90 4.28
N GLY A 237 -5.27 20.98 3.80
CA GLY A 237 -5.64 21.82 2.70
C GLY A 237 -4.74 21.61 1.48
N LYS A 238 -3.97 22.63 1.09
CA LYS A 238 -2.99 22.57 0.00
C LYS A 238 -1.57 22.23 0.46
N SER A 239 -1.33 22.19 1.77
CA SER A 239 -0.01 21.92 2.34
C SER A 239 0.24 20.43 2.49
N LEU A 240 1.41 19.99 2.10
CA LEU A 240 1.88 18.61 2.19
C LEU A 240 3.03 18.52 3.19
N ALA A 241 3.01 17.50 4.05
CA ALA A 241 4.03 17.32 5.07
C ALA A 241 4.34 15.84 5.34
N TYR A 242 5.47 15.58 6.01
CA TYR A 242 5.91 14.29 6.53
C TYR A 242 6.22 13.20 5.49
N MET A 243 6.27 13.51 4.18
CA MET A 243 6.71 12.54 3.18
C MET A 243 8.10 12.02 3.55
N GLN A 244 8.30 10.71 3.47
CA GLN A 244 9.51 9.99 3.89
C GLN A 244 9.83 10.04 5.41
N LEU A 245 9.06 10.79 6.21
CA LEU A 245 9.21 10.89 7.66
C LEU A 245 8.20 10.04 8.42
N GLY A 246 6.96 9.99 7.95
CA GLY A 246 5.89 9.28 8.62
C GLY A 246 4.80 8.81 7.66
N GLY A 247 4.11 7.77 8.05
CA GLY A 247 2.91 7.29 7.38
C GLY A 247 1.69 7.52 8.27
N LEU A 248 0.70 8.24 7.74
CA LEU A 248 -0.58 8.48 8.37
C LEU A 248 -1.67 7.80 7.54
N TYR A 249 -2.36 6.86 8.15
CA TYR A 249 -3.37 6.02 7.49
C TYR A 249 -4.70 6.14 8.20
N TRP A 250 -5.73 6.60 7.50
CA TRP A 250 -7.06 6.68 8.09
C TRP A 250 -7.54 5.34 8.62
N THR A 251 -8.23 5.40 9.75
CA THR A 251 -9.05 4.30 10.26
C THR A 251 -10.53 4.60 9.99
N SER A 252 -11.39 3.60 10.08
CA SER A 252 -12.85 3.79 10.01
C SER A 252 -13.45 4.37 11.30
N SER A 253 -12.63 4.64 12.32
CA SER A 253 -13.09 5.08 13.63
C SER A 253 -13.15 6.59 13.74
N PRO A 254 -14.31 7.19 14.09
CA PRO A 254 -14.37 8.57 14.55
C PRO A 254 -13.60 8.70 15.86
N HIS A 255 -13.14 9.91 16.18
CA HIS A 255 -12.50 10.14 17.46
C HIS A 255 -13.55 10.45 18.55
N ALA A 256 -13.61 9.61 19.58
CA ALA A 256 -14.69 9.66 20.56
C ALA A 256 -14.68 10.92 21.46
N THR A 257 -13.49 11.46 21.78
CA THR A 257 -13.36 12.52 22.80
C THR A 257 -13.47 13.92 22.22
N TYR A 258 -12.95 14.15 21.01
CA TYR A 258 -12.88 15.50 20.42
C TYR A 258 -14.06 15.84 19.49
N GLY A 259 -15.07 14.95 19.46
CA GLY A 259 -16.33 15.20 18.76
C GLY A 259 -16.28 14.90 17.25
N PRO A 260 -17.34 15.29 16.53
CA PRO A 260 -17.59 14.81 15.15
C PRO A 260 -16.64 15.39 14.09
N ARG A 261 -15.78 16.32 14.46
CA ARG A 261 -14.81 16.96 13.56
C ARG A 261 -13.50 16.18 13.44
N PHE A 262 -13.29 15.13 14.27
CA PHE A 262 -12.03 14.38 14.34
C PHE A 262 -12.27 12.90 14.03
N ALA A 263 -11.26 12.30 13.42
CA ALA A 263 -11.19 10.86 13.20
C ALA A 263 -9.83 10.33 13.59
N SER A 264 -9.78 9.03 13.87
CA SER A 264 -8.54 8.36 14.23
C SER A 264 -7.77 7.91 13.00
N TYR A 265 -6.44 7.99 13.07
CA TYR A 265 -5.53 7.42 12.09
C TYR A 265 -4.50 6.52 12.77
N PHE A 266 -3.95 5.60 12.02
CA PHE A 266 -2.74 4.87 12.38
C PHE A 266 -1.53 5.67 11.91
N LEU A 267 -0.62 5.99 12.84
CA LEU A 267 0.62 6.73 12.59
C LEU A 267 1.81 5.82 12.83
N PHE A 268 2.83 5.94 12.00
CA PHE A 268 4.17 5.47 12.34
C PHE A 268 5.24 6.46 11.85
N MET A 269 6.33 6.49 12.59
CA MET A 269 7.56 7.19 12.28
C MET A 269 8.75 6.25 12.52
N CYS A 270 9.98 6.75 12.39
CA CYS A 270 11.16 5.91 12.59
C CYS A 270 11.30 5.38 14.03
N ASP A 271 10.73 6.05 15.01
CA ASP A 271 10.83 5.77 16.46
C ASP A 271 9.61 5.04 17.05
N GLY A 272 8.53 4.85 16.29
CA GLY A 272 7.35 4.17 16.79
C GLY A 272 6.13 4.16 15.89
N ALA A 273 5.08 3.49 16.39
CA ALA A 273 3.76 3.47 15.76
C ALA A 273 2.65 3.51 16.81
N GLY A 274 1.50 4.10 16.45
CA GLY A 274 0.36 4.23 17.37
C GLY A 274 -0.90 4.75 16.68
N ILE A 275 -1.92 5.00 17.49
CA ILE A 275 -3.15 5.64 17.06
C ILE A 275 -3.09 7.12 17.42
N GLY A 276 -3.27 7.96 16.42
CA GLY A 276 -3.45 9.39 16.53
C GLY A 276 -4.84 9.80 16.07
N TYR A 277 -5.06 11.11 16.03
CA TYR A 277 -6.29 11.70 15.51
C TYR A 277 -5.98 13.01 14.80
N ASP A 278 -6.81 13.33 13.84
CA ASP A 278 -6.73 14.59 13.10
C ASP A 278 -8.13 15.07 12.74
N THR A 279 -8.18 16.29 12.26
CA THR A 279 -9.38 16.86 11.65
C THR A 279 -9.79 16.04 10.44
N ARG A 280 -11.07 15.78 10.28
CA ARG A 280 -11.60 14.93 9.20
C ARG A 280 -11.36 15.50 7.81
N SER A 281 -11.16 16.82 7.69
CA SER A 281 -10.76 17.48 6.43
C SER A 281 -9.30 17.24 6.04
N GLY A 282 -8.46 16.78 6.98
CA GLY A 282 -7.07 16.40 6.68
C GLY A 282 -6.98 15.25 5.67
N GLY A 283 -5.97 15.27 4.81
CA GLY A 283 -5.75 14.24 3.80
C GLY A 283 -4.73 13.22 4.25
N ASN A 284 -5.15 12.00 4.56
CA ASN A 284 -4.26 10.89 4.89
C ASN A 284 -4.37 9.75 3.87
N ALA A 285 -3.37 8.86 3.87
CA ALA A 285 -3.39 7.66 3.04
C ALA A 285 -4.47 6.66 3.52
N VAL A 286 -4.85 5.76 2.62
CA VAL A 286 -5.80 4.68 2.90
C VAL A 286 -5.19 3.34 2.46
N ARG A 287 -5.17 2.37 3.37
CA ARG A 287 -4.81 0.98 3.09
C ARG A 287 -5.97 0.08 3.47
N LEU A 288 -6.63 -0.46 2.47
CA LEU A 288 -7.78 -1.34 2.66
C LEU A 288 -7.36 -2.77 3.01
N VAL A 289 -8.31 -3.49 3.59
CA VAL A 289 -8.21 -4.92 3.90
C VAL A 289 -9.47 -5.64 3.47
N LYS A 290 -9.39 -6.96 3.37
CA LYS A 290 -10.56 -7.85 3.27
C LYS A 290 -10.54 -8.86 4.41
N ASP A 291 -11.71 -9.19 4.93
CA ASP A 291 -11.87 -10.23 5.95
C ASP A 291 -11.60 -11.63 5.34
N LEU A 292 -11.06 -12.53 6.16
CA LEU A 292 -10.72 -13.91 5.79
C LEU A 292 -11.60 -14.91 6.51
#